data_c0372c8927498141345da8a71434e530
#
_entry.id   c0372c8927498141345da8a71434e530
#
_cell.length_a   1.000
_cell.length_b   1.000
_cell.length_c   1.000
_cell.angle_alpha   90.00
_cell.angle_beta   90.00
_cell.angle_gamma   90.00
#
_symmetry.space_group_name_H-M   'P 1'
#
loop_
_entity.id
_entity.type
_entity.pdbx_description
1 polymer ?
#
loop_
_entity_poly.entity_id
_entity_poly.type
_entity_poly.pdbx_seq_one_letter_code
_entity_poly.pdbx_strand_id
1 'polypeptide(L)'
;CIFEYSFFGGSMGSVVGEKFTLAVKKCIEEGRPLICFSASGGARMQESLFSLFQMAKTSASLNNLSIAKLPYISVLTDPTMGGVSASLAMLGDINIAEPNALIGFAGPRVIEQTVGEKLPKGFQKSEFLQDHGSIDFILDRTKQKDKLAHIISSLMSNSNREKAS
;
A
#
# COMPACT_ATOMS: atom_id res chain seq x y z
N CYS A 1 1.09 10.05 -0.69
CA CYS A 1 1.61 9.47 -1.95
C CYS A 1 0.46 8.97 -2.80
N ILE A 2 0.56 9.10 -4.10
CA ILE A 2 -0.45 8.59 -5.05
C ILE A 2 0.29 8.01 -6.24
N PHE A 3 -0.03 6.76 -6.59
CA PHE A 3 0.46 6.12 -7.81
C PHE A 3 -0.39 6.53 -9.00
N GLU A 4 0.25 6.76 -10.15
CA GLU A 4 -0.41 7.03 -11.42
C GLU A 4 -0.32 5.80 -12.32
N TYR A 5 -1.44 5.09 -12.47
CA TYR A 5 -1.47 3.83 -13.22
C TYR A 5 -1.28 4.01 -14.72
N SER A 6 -1.72 5.15 -15.29
CA SER A 6 -1.55 5.43 -16.72
C SER A 6 -0.07 5.59 -17.11
N PHE A 7 0.81 5.88 -16.14
CA PHE A 7 2.25 5.94 -16.36
C PHE A 7 2.91 4.57 -16.10
N PHE A 8 3.23 3.85 -17.15
CA PHE A 8 3.87 2.52 -17.11
C PHE A 8 3.16 1.49 -16.20
N GLY A 9 1.82 1.49 -16.20
CA GLY A 9 1.04 0.60 -15.34
C GLY A 9 1.26 0.84 -13.85
N GLY A 10 1.62 2.05 -13.45
CA GLY A 10 1.94 2.37 -12.06
C GLY A 10 3.17 1.62 -11.52
N SER A 11 4.00 1.04 -12.40
CA SER A 11 5.09 0.17 -11.99
C SER A 11 6.14 0.88 -11.15
N MET A 12 6.58 0.22 -10.08
CA MET A 12 7.60 0.73 -9.16
C MET A 12 9.00 0.57 -9.74
N GLY A 13 9.66 1.68 -10.03
CA GLY A 13 11.07 1.77 -10.38
C GLY A 13 11.83 2.62 -9.36
N SER A 14 13.12 2.90 -9.66
CA SER A 14 14.03 3.64 -8.79
C SER A 14 13.49 5.01 -8.37
N VAL A 15 12.89 5.76 -9.30
CA VAL A 15 12.30 7.07 -9.03
C VAL A 15 11.09 6.97 -8.09
N VAL A 16 10.25 5.94 -8.25
CA VAL A 16 9.09 5.74 -7.39
C VAL A 16 9.53 5.43 -5.96
N GLY A 17 10.50 4.51 -5.80
CA GLY A 17 11.05 4.18 -4.48
C GLY A 17 11.71 5.38 -3.82
N GLU A 18 12.48 6.21 -4.57
CA GLU A 18 13.07 7.43 -4.05
C GLU A 18 12.01 8.44 -3.60
N LYS A 19 11.02 8.74 -4.43
CA LYS A 19 9.92 9.66 -4.08
C LYS A 19 9.15 9.19 -2.85
N PHE A 20 8.90 7.89 -2.72
CA PHE A 20 8.25 7.33 -1.54
C PHE A 20 9.10 7.54 -0.28
N THR A 21 10.40 7.24 -0.34
CA THR A 21 11.34 7.44 0.77
C THR A 21 11.44 8.90 1.17
N LEU A 22 11.51 9.82 0.21
CA LEU A 22 11.51 11.27 0.48
C LEU A 22 10.20 11.73 1.13
N ALA A 23 9.05 11.18 0.73
CA ALA A 23 7.77 11.48 1.36
C ALA A 23 7.73 10.99 2.81
N VAL A 24 8.23 9.77 3.08
CA VAL A 24 8.38 9.27 4.46
C VAL A 24 9.26 10.19 5.29
N LYS A 25 10.44 10.56 4.77
CA LYS A 25 11.36 11.48 5.45
C LYS A 25 10.66 12.80 5.81
N LYS A 26 9.94 13.38 4.85
CA LYS A 26 9.18 14.61 5.07
C LYS A 26 8.07 14.44 6.12
N CYS A 27 7.37 13.31 6.12
CA CYS A 27 6.38 13.02 7.17
C CYS A 27 7.02 12.98 8.57
N ILE A 28 8.21 12.38 8.69
CA ILE A 28 8.94 12.33 9.96
C ILE A 28 9.37 13.74 10.40
N GLU A 29 9.95 14.54 9.49
CA GLU A 29 10.38 15.91 9.76
C GLU A 29 9.22 16.81 10.22
N GLU A 30 8.03 16.63 9.64
CA GLU A 30 6.84 17.44 9.94
C GLU A 30 5.94 16.83 11.03
N GLY A 31 6.24 15.64 11.54
CA GLY A 31 5.41 14.94 12.52
C GLY A 31 4.03 14.56 11.98
N ARG A 32 3.93 14.16 10.71
CA ARG A 32 2.66 13.87 10.01
C ARG A 32 2.53 12.40 9.64
N PRO A 33 1.29 11.85 9.61
CA PRO A 33 1.04 10.52 9.10
C PRO A 33 1.29 10.45 7.60
N LEU A 34 1.60 9.25 7.09
CA LEU A 34 1.68 9.00 5.66
C LEU A 34 0.42 8.30 5.17
N ILE A 35 -0.14 8.74 4.06
CA ILE A 35 -1.16 8.03 3.30
C ILE A 35 -0.61 7.72 1.92
N CYS A 36 -0.76 6.48 1.46
CA CYS A 36 -0.40 6.08 0.11
C CYS A 36 -1.56 5.40 -0.61
N PHE A 37 -1.93 5.94 -1.77
CA PHE A 37 -2.88 5.31 -2.70
C PHE A 37 -2.09 4.52 -3.73
N SER A 38 -2.21 3.21 -3.71
CA SER A 38 -1.48 2.30 -4.58
C SER A 38 -2.33 1.91 -5.79
N ALA A 39 -1.78 2.10 -6.99
CA ALA A 39 -2.34 1.61 -8.25
C ALA A 39 -1.17 1.13 -9.11
N SER A 40 -0.91 -0.19 -9.15
CA SER A 40 0.33 -0.70 -9.73
C SER A 40 0.24 -2.14 -10.21
N GLY A 41 0.86 -2.40 -11.37
CA GLY A 41 1.14 -3.76 -11.85
C GLY A 41 2.33 -4.44 -11.15
N GLY A 42 3.10 -3.73 -10.32
CA GLY A 42 4.21 -4.30 -9.55
C GLY A 42 5.57 -3.63 -9.82
N ALA A 43 6.66 -4.38 -9.64
CA ALA A 43 8.01 -3.89 -9.90
C ALA A 43 8.26 -3.71 -11.41
N ARG A 44 8.92 -2.62 -11.78
CA ARG A 44 9.18 -2.25 -13.18
C ARG A 44 10.24 -3.16 -13.80
N MET A 45 9.84 -3.98 -14.78
CA MET A 45 10.72 -4.93 -15.45
C MET A 45 11.88 -4.25 -16.19
N GLN A 46 11.66 -3.06 -16.76
CA GLN A 46 12.66 -2.31 -17.52
C GLN A 46 13.86 -1.85 -16.67
N GLU A 47 13.68 -1.77 -15.34
CA GLU A 47 14.75 -1.42 -14.41
C GLU A 47 15.37 -2.64 -13.71
N SER A 48 14.94 -3.87 -14.06
CA SER A 48 15.54 -5.13 -13.57
C SER A 48 15.70 -5.14 -12.03
N LEU A 49 16.87 -5.47 -11.53
CA LEU A 49 17.16 -5.54 -10.09
C LEU A 49 16.95 -4.21 -9.36
N PHE A 50 17.13 -3.07 -10.01
CA PHE A 50 16.90 -1.77 -9.38
C PHE A 50 15.46 -1.58 -8.93
N SER A 51 14.50 -2.10 -9.70
CA SER A 51 13.09 -2.07 -9.29
C SER A 51 12.80 -2.99 -8.10
N LEU A 52 13.45 -4.15 -8.03
CA LEU A 52 13.29 -5.08 -6.90
C LEU A 52 13.90 -4.50 -5.61
N PHE A 53 15.03 -3.82 -5.69
CA PHE A 53 15.63 -3.17 -4.54
C PHE A 53 14.77 -2.06 -3.94
N GLN A 54 13.81 -1.51 -4.71
CA GLN A 54 12.88 -0.54 -4.16
C GLN A 54 11.94 -1.16 -3.11
N MET A 55 11.66 -2.45 -3.18
CA MET A 55 10.89 -3.15 -2.15
C MET A 55 11.59 -3.04 -0.78
N ALA A 56 12.87 -3.38 -0.72
CA ALA A 56 13.66 -3.25 0.50
C ALA A 56 13.79 -1.79 0.95
N LYS A 57 14.05 -0.87 0.02
CA LYS A 57 14.21 0.55 0.30
C LYS A 57 12.95 1.17 0.91
N THR A 58 11.79 0.91 0.33
CA THR A 58 10.52 1.44 0.84
C THR A 58 10.13 0.82 2.17
N SER A 59 10.37 -0.49 2.36
CA SER A 59 10.12 -1.16 3.63
C SER A 59 11.01 -0.63 4.75
N ALA A 60 12.30 -0.41 4.48
CA ALA A 60 13.23 0.20 5.44
C ALA A 60 12.81 1.62 5.81
N SER A 61 12.31 2.38 4.84
CA SER A 61 11.81 3.73 5.05
C SER A 61 10.56 3.73 5.95
N LEU A 62 9.62 2.80 5.75
CA LEU A 62 8.45 2.63 6.62
C LEU A 62 8.83 2.22 8.05
N ASN A 63 9.88 1.42 8.22
CA ASN A 63 10.39 1.13 9.56
C ASN A 63 10.85 2.40 10.29
N ASN A 64 11.48 3.36 9.61
CA ASN A 64 11.83 4.65 10.20
C ASN A 64 10.59 5.47 10.60
N LEU A 65 9.52 5.41 9.81
CA LEU A 65 8.24 6.05 10.14
C LEU A 65 7.63 5.45 11.40
N SER A 66 7.66 4.12 11.51
CA SER A 66 7.19 3.37 12.69
C SER A 66 7.99 3.72 13.94
N ILE A 67 9.33 3.80 13.85
CA ILE A 67 10.21 4.24 14.95
C ILE A 67 9.83 5.67 15.41
N ALA A 68 9.46 6.54 14.45
CA ALA A 68 8.97 7.89 14.77
C ALA A 68 7.55 7.91 15.35
N LYS A 69 6.89 6.75 15.50
CA LYS A 69 5.51 6.59 15.99
C LYS A 69 4.49 7.37 15.16
N LEU A 70 4.68 7.42 13.85
CA LEU A 70 3.78 8.07 12.91
C LEU A 70 3.02 7.03 12.08
N PRO A 71 1.68 7.15 11.99
CA PRO A 71 0.87 6.16 11.28
C PRO A 71 1.12 6.14 9.78
N TYR A 72 1.09 4.95 9.20
CA TYR A 72 1.04 4.72 7.77
C TYR A 72 -0.29 4.09 7.38
N ILE A 73 -1.08 4.77 6.54
CA ILE A 73 -2.34 4.27 6.01
C ILE A 73 -2.14 3.93 4.54
N SER A 74 -2.35 2.67 4.19
CA SER A 74 -2.31 2.20 2.82
C SER A 74 -3.72 2.08 2.25
N VAL A 75 -3.95 2.69 1.09
CA VAL A 75 -5.20 2.59 0.33
C VAL A 75 -4.90 1.85 -0.97
N LEU A 76 -5.43 0.63 -1.07
CA LEU A 76 -5.22 -0.30 -2.17
C LEU A 76 -6.30 -0.09 -3.23
N THR A 77 -5.92 0.41 -4.40
CA THR A 77 -6.85 0.62 -5.51
C THR A 77 -6.65 -0.43 -6.61
N ASP A 78 -7.52 -0.44 -7.60
CA ASP A 78 -7.50 -1.43 -8.70
C ASP A 78 -6.55 -1.01 -9.84
N PRO A 79 -5.53 -1.83 -10.19
CA PRO A 79 -5.00 -2.97 -9.46
C PRO A 79 -3.85 -2.59 -8.52
N THR A 80 -3.59 -3.40 -7.48
CA THR A 80 -2.36 -3.31 -6.67
C THR A 80 -1.69 -4.67 -6.60
N MET A 81 -0.61 -4.85 -7.37
CA MET A 81 -0.04 -6.18 -7.66
C MET A 81 1.48 -6.22 -7.45
N GLY A 82 2.01 -7.43 -7.49
CA GLY A 82 3.44 -7.74 -7.62
C GLY A 82 4.31 -7.18 -6.49
N GLY A 83 5.45 -6.59 -6.86
CA GLY A 83 6.40 -6.04 -5.89
C GLY A 83 5.88 -4.86 -5.08
N VAL A 84 4.85 -4.16 -5.54
CA VAL A 84 4.20 -3.07 -4.79
C VAL A 84 3.33 -3.64 -3.68
N SER A 85 2.49 -4.63 -3.96
CA SER A 85 1.71 -5.32 -2.93
C SER A 85 2.61 -6.06 -1.93
N ALA A 86 3.67 -6.71 -2.40
CA ALA A 86 4.63 -7.43 -1.55
C ALA A 86 5.60 -6.52 -0.76
N SER A 87 5.40 -5.21 -0.79
CA SER A 87 6.20 -4.24 -0.05
C SER A 87 5.33 -3.12 0.53
N LEU A 88 5.53 -1.90 0.10
CA LEU A 88 4.90 -0.71 0.69
C LEU A 88 3.37 -0.79 0.79
N ALA A 89 2.68 -1.45 -0.16
CA ALA A 89 1.23 -1.40 -0.20
C ALA A 89 0.54 -2.25 0.89
N MET A 90 1.17 -3.33 1.37
CA MET A 90 0.61 -4.19 2.43
C MET A 90 1.28 -4.00 3.80
N LEU A 91 2.09 -2.96 3.94
CA LEU A 91 2.79 -2.61 5.18
C LEU A 91 2.14 -1.45 5.94
N GLY A 92 0.89 -1.12 5.63
CA GLY A 92 0.12 -0.12 6.38
C GLY A 92 -0.17 -0.57 7.82
N ASP A 93 -0.18 0.37 8.74
CA ASP A 93 -0.80 0.15 10.06
C ASP A 93 -2.31 -0.08 9.91
N ILE A 94 -2.88 0.50 8.85
CA ILE A 94 -4.24 0.23 8.37
C ILE A 94 -4.19 0.07 6.85
N ASN A 95 -4.70 -1.07 6.37
CA ASN A 95 -4.81 -1.40 4.96
C ASN A 95 -6.27 -1.33 4.51
N ILE A 96 -6.59 -0.34 3.70
CA ILE A 96 -7.94 -0.08 3.18
C ILE A 96 -7.95 -0.45 1.70
N ALA A 97 -9.00 -1.12 1.21
CA ALA A 97 -9.16 -1.36 -0.22
C ALA A 97 -10.38 -0.66 -0.79
N GLU A 98 -10.33 -0.34 -2.07
CA GLU A 98 -11.53 0.06 -2.81
C GLU A 98 -12.38 -1.18 -3.17
N PRO A 99 -13.70 -1.05 -3.35
CA PRO A 99 -14.56 -2.15 -3.73
C PRO A 99 -14.11 -2.79 -5.07
N ASN A 100 -14.14 -4.12 -5.14
CA ASN A 100 -13.75 -4.92 -6.30
C ASN A 100 -12.31 -4.72 -6.80
N ALA A 101 -11.43 -4.09 -6.03
CA ALA A 101 -10.03 -3.91 -6.41
C ALA A 101 -9.31 -5.26 -6.52
N LEU A 102 -8.52 -5.43 -7.56
CA LEU A 102 -7.63 -6.59 -7.76
C LEU A 102 -6.33 -6.34 -6.99
N ILE A 103 -6.10 -7.13 -5.96
CA ILE A 103 -4.95 -7.00 -5.07
C ILE A 103 -4.30 -8.37 -4.89
N GLY A 104 -3.02 -8.49 -5.18
CA GLY A 104 -2.33 -9.77 -5.08
C GLY A 104 -0.87 -9.66 -5.50
N PHE A 105 -0.17 -10.79 -5.55
CA PHE A 105 1.22 -10.83 -6.03
C PHE A 105 1.28 -11.22 -7.50
N ALA A 106 1.11 -12.49 -7.82
CA ALA A 106 0.99 -12.96 -9.19
C ALA A 106 -0.45 -12.79 -9.70
N GLY A 107 -0.61 -12.46 -10.98
CA GLY A 107 -1.94 -12.35 -11.58
C GLY A 107 -2.69 -13.70 -11.58
N PRO A 108 -4.03 -13.70 -11.52
CA PRO A 108 -4.83 -14.93 -11.44
C PRO A 108 -4.51 -15.94 -12.57
N ARG A 109 -4.34 -15.48 -13.79
CA ARG A 109 -3.97 -16.34 -14.93
C ARG A 109 -2.63 -17.04 -14.75
N VAL A 110 -1.64 -16.34 -14.18
CA VAL A 110 -0.31 -16.92 -13.93
C VAL A 110 -0.42 -18.01 -12.88
N ILE A 111 -1.20 -17.78 -11.83
CA ILE A 111 -1.41 -18.77 -10.75
C ILE A 111 -2.11 -20.00 -11.32
N GLU A 112 -3.22 -19.85 -12.05
CA GLU A 112 -3.96 -20.96 -12.65
C GLU A 112 -3.10 -21.79 -13.60
N GLN A 113 -2.28 -21.14 -14.43
CA GLN A 113 -1.37 -21.82 -15.34
C GLN A 113 -0.24 -22.56 -14.62
N THR A 114 0.23 -22.05 -13.50
CA THR A 114 1.33 -22.65 -12.74
C THR A 114 0.86 -23.79 -11.86
N VAL A 115 -0.28 -23.63 -11.19
CA VAL A 115 -0.83 -24.62 -10.26
C VAL A 115 -1.68 -25.67 -10.99
N GLY A 116 -2.24 -25.32 -12.15
CA GLY A 116 -3.10 -26.23 -12.93
C GLY A 116 -4.51 -26.37 -12.37
N GLU A 117 -4.92 -25.50 -11.45
CA GLU A 117 -6.22 -25.51 -10.81
C GLU A 117 -6.99 -24.20 -11.07
N LYS A 118 -8.33 -24.28 -11.04
CA LYS A 118 -9.17 -23.09 -11.12
C LYS A 118 -9.21 -22.39 -9.76
N LEU A 119 -9.02 -21.08 -9.81
CA LEU A 119 -9.09 -20.25 -8.60
C LEU A 119 -10.52 -20.09 -8.09
N PRO A 120 -10.73 -19.92 -6.78
CA PRO A 120 -12.04 -19.62 -6.22
C PRO A 120 -12.64 -18.35 -6.83
N LYS A 121 -13.97 -18.27 -6.88
CA LYS A 121 -14.66 -17.08 -7.34
C LYS A 121 -14.31 -15.88 -6.46
N GLY A 122 -13.92 -14.79 -7.11
CA GLY A 122 -13.54 -13.55 -6.40
C GLY A 122 -12.11 -13.56 -5.84
N PHE A 123 -11.31 -14.58 -6.13
CA PHE A 123 -9.92 -14.65 -5.70
C PHE A 123 -9.14 -13.36 -6.00
N GLN A 124 -8.37 -12.88 -5.05
CA GLN A 124 -7.63 -11.60 -5.10
C GLN A 124 -8.51 -10.34 -5.23
N LYS A 125 -9.83 -10.43 -5.12
CA LYS A 125 -10.65 -9.24 -5.00
C LYS A 125 -10.65 -8.73 -3.55
N SER A 126 -10.85 -7.44 -3.38
CA SER A 126 -10.86 -6.80 -2.06
C SER A 126 -11.82 -7.49 -1.08
N GLU A 127 -13.00 -7.92 -1.52
CA GLU A 127 -13.98 -8.65 -0.71
C GLU A 127 -13.42 -9.98 -0.21
N PHE A 128 -12.79 -10.75 -1.11
CA PHE A 128 -12.13 -12.00 -0.76
C PHE A 128 -11.00 -11.79 0.25
N LEU A 129 -10.20 -10.73 0.06
CA LEU A 129 -9.08 -10.40 0.96
C LEU A 129 -9.55 -9.93 2.33
N GLN A 130 -10.66 -9.20 2.41
CA GLN A 130 -11.26 -8.81 3.67
C GLN A 130 -11.77 -10.03 4.44
N ASP A 131 -12.47 -10.94 3.78
CA ASP A 131 -13.00 -12.17 4.40
C ASP A 131 -11.88 -13.09 4.93
N HIS A 132 -10.66 -12.99 4.34
CA HIS A 132 -9.49 -13.74 4.76
C HIS A 132 -8.53 -12.94 5.66
N GLY A 133 -8.91 -11.75 6.11
CA GLY A 133 -8.13 -10.94 7.05
C GLY A 133 -6.85 -10.31 6.48
N SER A 134 -6.73 -10.21 5.14
CA SER A 134 -5.55 -9.61 4.51
C SER A 134 -5.62 -8.09 4.45
N ILE A 135 -6.82 -7.52 4.57
CA ILE A 135 -7.07 -6.08 4.66
C ILE A 135 -8.06 -5.79 5.78
N ASP A 136 -8.03 -4.59 6.32
CA ASP A 136 -8.85 -4.21 7.47
C ASP A 136 -10.30 -3.95 7.07
N PHE A 137 -10.53 -3.16 6.01
CA PHE A 137 -11.88 -2.90 5.50
C PHE A 137 -11.88 -2.34 4.07
N ILE A 138 -13.06 -2.43 3.44
CA ILE A 138 -13.33 -1.88 2.11
C ILE A 138 -14.00 -0.52 2.26
N LEU A 139 -13.55 0.46 1.47
CA LEU A 139 -14.06 1.81 1.52
C LEU A 139 -14.20 2.42 0.13
N ASP A 140 -15.43 2.82 -0.20
CA ASP A 140 -15.70 3.54 -1.44
C ASP A 140 -14.96 4.88 -1.50
N ARG A 141 -14.45 5.22 -2.67
CA ARG A 141 -13.65 6.45 -2.91
C ARG A 141 -14.34 7.71 -2.44
N THR A 142 -15.65 7.80 -2.59
CA THR A 142 -16.43 8.98 -2.19
C THR A 142 -16.46 9.22 -0.67
N LYS A 143 -16.24 8.16 0.12
CA LYS A 143 -16.24 8.20 1.58
C LYS A 143 -14.83 8.28 2.20
N GLN A 144 -13.78 8.18 1.39
CA GLN A 144 -12.42 8.08 1.89
C GLN A 144 -11.98 9.33 2.65
N LYS A 145 -12.30 10.52 2.17
CA LYS A 145 -11.88 11.78 2.79
C LYS A 145 -12.27 11.86 4.27
N ASP A 146 -13.53 11.66 4.57
CA ASP A 146 -14.04 11.81 5.93
C ASP A 146 -13.57 10.68 6.84
N LYS A 147 -13.55 9.44 6.30
CA LYS A 147 -13.10 8.28 7.06
C LYS A 147 -11.60 8.36 7.39
N LEU A 148 -10.76 8.73 6.42
CA LEU A 148 -9.33 8.92 6.63
C LEU A 148 -9.04 10.03 7.63
N ALA A 149 -9.75 11.16 7.55
CA ALA A 149 -9.62 12.24 8.52
C ALA A 149 -9.95 11.77 9.94
N HIS A 150 -11.02 10.99 10.11
CA HIS A 150 -11.40 10.43 11.41
C HIS A 150 -10.32 9.46 11.96
N ILE A 151 -9.83 8.54 11.13
CA ILE A 151 -8.79 7.58 11.51
C ILE A 151 -7.52 8.31 11.96
N ILE A 152 -7.06 9.28 11.17
CA ILE A 152 -5.85 10.05 11.49
C ILE A 152 -6.02 10.80 12.80
N SER A 153 -7.18 11.47 12.98
CA SER A 153 -7.48 12.18 14.23
C SER A 153 -7.41 11.25 15.44
N SER A 154 -7.96 10.04 15.33
CA SER A 154 -7.95 9.06 16.40
C SER A 154 -6.53 8.55 16.74
N LEU A 155 -5.73 8.25 15.71
CA LEU A 155 -4.36 7.74 15.90
C LEU A 155 -3.41 8.82 16.42
N MET A 156 -3.50 10.04 15.90
CA MET A 156 -2.61 11.15 16.30
C MET A 156 -2.96 11.74 17.67
N SER A 157 -4.22 11.68 18.12
CA SER A 157 -4.60 12.16 19.45
C SER A 157 -3.99 11.34 20.58
N ASN A 158 -3.84 10.04 20.40
CA ASN A 158 -3.22 9.14 21.37
C ASN A 158 -1.70 9.36 21.46
N SER A 159 -1.03 9.62 20.35
CA SER A 159 0.41 9.93 20.30
C SER A 159 0.77 11.21 21.08
N ASN A 160 -0.13 12.19 21.13
CA ASN A 160 0.07 13.42 21.90
C ASN A 160 -0.14 13.24 23.42
N ARG A 161 -0.95 12.27 23.85
CA ARG A 161 -1.15 11.96 25.27
C ARG A 161 0.05 11.25 25.90
N GLU A 162 0.70 10.35 25.15
CA GLU A 162 1.92 9.67 25.62
C GLU A 162 3.14 10.60 25.72
N LYS A 163 3.18 11.69 24.97
CA LYS A 163 4.27 12.69 25.05
C LYS A 163 4.08 13.69 26.21
N ALA A 164 2.89 13.74 26.81
CA ALA A 164 2.53 14.66 27.89
C ALA A 164 2.54 13.99 29.29
N SER A 165 2.77 12.69 29.35
CA SER A 165 2.94 11.88 30.57
C SER A 165 4.42 11.55 30.79
#